data_a070958ea90ec50750f9ccef60bdf10a
#
_entry.id   a070958ea90ec50750f9ccef60bdf10a
#
_cell.length_a   1.000
_cell.length_b   1.000
_cell.length_c   1.000
_cell.angle_alpha   90.00
_cell.angle_beta   90.00
_cell.angle_gamma   90.00
#
_symmetry.space_group_name_H-M   'P 1'
#
loop_
_entity.id
_entity.type
_entity.pdbx_description
1 polymer ?
#
loop_
_entity_poly.entity_id
_entity_poly.type
_entity_poly.pdbx_seq_one_letter_code
_entity_poly.pdbx_strand_id
1 'polypeptide(L)'
;MACAICDDASLESSAYAALLGYYLGDGCISAAPRYFALRIACDLSYPAIVEDVVTSIHSVRPGGKVFRVMAPGCVSVVSNWQHWPCLIPQHGPGRKHERPISLERWQRQVVETRAAPFLRGLFHSDGCRVMNWTQRSVAGEWKRYDYPRWQFTNRSVDIRELCCWALDLADVPWRQSNHQTISVSTRAGVVRLDELIGPKA
;
A
#
# COMPACT_ATOMS: atom_id res chain seq x y z
N MET A 1 0.23 -25.62 -7.74
CA MET A 1 1.19 -24.66 -7.11
C MET A 1 0.74 -24.46 -5.69
N ALA A 2 1.62 -24.72 -4.72
CA ALA A 2 1.32 -24.75 -3.29
C ALA A 2 1.03 -23.35 -2.75
N CYS A 3 0.13 -23.26 -1.77
CA CYS A 3 -0.29 -22.06 -1.09
C CYS A 3 0.37 -22.01 0.30
N ALA A 4 0.89 -20.87 0.70
CA ALA A 4 1.54 -20.69 2.00
C ALA A 4 0.59 -20.98 3.20
N ILE A 5 -0.70 -20.78 3.03
CA ILE A 5 -1.69 -20.99 4.10
C ILE A 5 -2.32 -22.39 4.06
N CYS A 6 -2.53 -22.96 2.84
CA CYS A 6 -3.21 -24.24 2.72
C CYS A 6 -2.25 -25.45 2.70
N ASP A 7 -1.02 -25.22 2.24
CA ASP A 7 -0.04 -26.28 1.94
C ASP A 7 1.29 -26.04 2.66
N ASP A 8 1.33 -25.13 3.65
CA ASP A 8 2.53 -24.74 4.42
C ASP A 8 3.74 -24.37 3.53
N ALA A 9 3.48 -23.84 2.33
CA ALA A 9 4.53 -23.39 1.43
C ALA A 9 5.22 -22.12 1.97
N SER A 10 6.50 -21.93 1.61
CA SER A 10 7.21 -20.72 2.00
C SER A 10 6.57 -19.46 1.42
N LEU A 11 6.46 -18.41 2.22
CA LEU A 11 5.97 -17.10 1.82
C LEU A 11 7.12 -16.08 1.89
N GLU A 12 7.41 -15.40 0.78
CA GLU A 12 8.34 -14.26 0.83
C GLU A 12 7.64 -13.08 1.51
N SER A 13 8.03 -12.85 2.78
CA SER A 13 7.32 -11.94 3.69
C SER A 13 7.38 -10.47 3.26
N SER A 14 8.50 -10.02 2.67
CA SER A 14 8.63 -8.62 2.23
C SER A 14 7.77 -8.33 1.01
N ALA A 15 7.78 -9.22 0.00
CA ALA A 15 6.92 -9.08 -1.17
C ALA A 15 5.45 -9.22 -0.80
N TYR A 16 5.12 -10.13 0.13
CA TYR A 16 3.76 -10.27 0.60
C TYR A 16 3.26 -9.01 1.33
N ALA A 17 4.08 -8.43 2.22
CA ALA A 17 3.74 -7.19 2.92
C ALA A 17 3.50 -6.03 1.94
N ALA A 18 4.36 -5.87 0.92
CA ALA A 18 4.17 -4.87 -0.13
C ALA A 18 2.88 -5.13 -0.93
N LEU A 19 2.65 -6.37 -1.36
CA LEU A 19 1.46 -6.76 -2.10
C LEU A 19 0.17 -6.53 -1.30
N LEU A 20 0.19 -6.83 0.00
CA LEU A 20 -0.93 -6.55 0.90
C LEU A 20 -1.22 -5.04 0.98
N GLY A 21 -0.18 -4.21 1.09
CA GLY A 21 -0.32 -2.75 1.06
C GLY A 21 -0.92 -2.26 -0.26
N TYR A 22 -0.43 -2.72 -1.40
CA TYR A 22 -0.99 -2.42 -2.72
C TYR A 22 -2.44 -2.87 -2.85
N TYR A 23 -2.76 -4.06 -2.35
CA TYR A 23 -4.14 -4.56 -2.36
C TYR A 23 -5.09 -3.69 -1.52
N LEU A 24 -4.66 -3.27 -0.34
CA LEU A 24 -5.49 -2.44 0.54
C LEU A 24 -5.77 -1.06 -0.06
N GLY A 25 -4.83 -0.48 -0.80
CA GLY A 25 -5.08 0.73 -1.60
C GLY A 25 -5.92 0.41 -2.86
N ASP A 26 -5.25 0.06 -3.94
CA ASP A 26 -5.81 -0.02 -5.28
C ASP A 26 -6.18 -1.44 -5.75
N GLY A 27 -6.18 -2.43 -4.84
CA GLY A 27 -6.42 -3.82 -5.20
C GLY A 27 -7.87 -4.25 -5.12
N CYS A 28 -8.22 -5.25 -5.91
CA CYS A 28 -9.45 -6.02 -5.77
C CYS A 28 -9.25 -7.49 -6.15
N ILE A 29 -10.10 -8.36 -5.61
CA ILE A 29 -10.18 -9.77 -6.01
C ILE A 29 -11.60 -10.05 -6.47
N SER A 30 -11.74 -10.65 -7.64
CA SER A 30 -13.02 -11.10 -8.18
C SER A 30 -13.02 -12.60 -8.44
N ALA A 31 -14.13 -13.25 -8.10
CA ALA A 31 -14.33 -14.68 -8.37
C ALA A 31 -14.60 -14.93 -9.85
N ALA A 32 -14.01 -16.01 -10.36
CA ALA A 32 -14.31 -16.62 -11.66
C ALA A 32 -14.58 -18.12 -11.44
N PRO A 33 -15.16 -18.85 -12.40
CA PRO A 33 -15.58 -20.24 -12.20
C PRO A 33 -14.47 -21.20 -11.72
N ARG A 34 -13.19 -20.93 -12.03
CA ARG A 34 -12.05 -21.80 -11.71
C ARG A 34 -10.90 -21.13 -10.99
N TYR A 35 -10.98 -19.83 -10.70
CA TYR A 35 -9.92 -19.05 -10.03
C TYR A 35 -10.47 -17.78 -9.44
N PHE A 36 -9.65 -17.12 -8.64
CA PHE A 36 -9.84 -15.72 -8.26
C PHE A 36 -8.84 -14.85 -9.01
N ALA A 37 -9.29 -13.72 -9.51
CA ALA A 37 -8.44 -12.75 -10.20
C ALA A 37 -8.09 -11.62 -9.23
N LEU A 38 -6.84 -11.59 -8.77
CA LEU A 38 -6.25 -10.42 -8.12
C LEU A 38 -5.96 -9.36 -9.18
N ARG A 39 -6.38 -8.13 -8.94
CA ARG A 39 -6.08 -6.96 -9.77
C ARG A 39 -5.57 -5.84 -8.89
N ILE A 40 -4.46 -5.22 -9.29
CA ILE A 40 -3.94 -3.99 -8.70
C ILE A 40 -3.93 -2.93 -9.80
N ALA A 41 -4.65 -1.84 -9.61
CA ALA A 41 -4.65 -0.72 -10.54
C ALA A 41 -3.41 0.17 -10.27
N CYS A 42 -2.65 0.48 -11.32
CA CYS A 42 -1.47 1.33 -11.24
C CYS A 42 -1.60 2.48 -12.22
N ASP A 43 -1.17 3.67 -11.84
CA ASP A 43 -1.06 4.82 -12.72
C ASP A 43 0.14 4.61 -13.67
N LEU A 44 -0.08 4.82 -14.97
CA LEU A 44 0.95 4.71 -15.99
C LEU A 44 2.09 5.73 -15.87
N SER A 45 1.85 6.81 -15.12
CA SER A 45 2.89 7.81 -14.82
C SER A 45 4.00 7.27 -13.91
N TYR A 46 3.78 6.11 -13.27
CA TYR A 46 4.70 5.50 -12.30
C TYR A 46 5.08 4.06 -12.72
N PRO A 47 5.89 3.88 -13.77
CA PRO A 47 6.22 2.55 -14.29
C PRO A 47 6.98 1.68 -13.29
N ALA A 48 7.78 2.27 -12.40
CA ALA A 48 8.48 1.52 -11.36
C ALA A 48 7.51 0.88 -10.35
N ILE A 49 6.36 1.49 -10.06
CA ILE A 49 5.33 0.90 -9.22
C ILE A 49 4.70 -0.32 -9.91
N VAL A 50 4.46 -0.24 -11.21
CA VAL A 50 3.93 -1.38 -11.99
C VAL A 50 4.86 -2.58 -11.87
N GLU A 51 6.18 -2.36 -12.03
CA GLU A 51 7.20 -3.42 -11.90
C GLU A 51 7.30 -3.96 -10.48
N ASP A 52 7.21 -3.10 -9.46
CA ASP A 52 7.20 -3.53 -8.05
C ASP A 52 5.99 -4.43 -7.73
N VAL A 53 4.81 -4.09 -8.23
CA VAL A 53 3.60 -4.93 -8.09
C VAL A 53 3.79 -6.27 -8.81
N VAL A 54 4.31 -6.28 -10.04
CA VAL A 54 4.59 -7.51 -10.81
C VAL A 54 5.59 -8.39 -10.06
N THR A 55 6.68 -7.81 -9.58
CA THR A 55 7.72 -8.50 -8.81
C THR A 55 7.16 -9.08 -7.51
N SER A 56 6.37 -8.29 -6.78
CA SER A 56 5.71 -8.73 -5.54
C SER A 56 4.79 -9.94 -5.80
N ILE A 57 3.98 -9.90 -6.86
CA ILE A 57 3.12 -11.03 -7.23
C ILE A 57 3.95 -12.27 -7.59
N HIS A 58 5.02 -12.12 -8.36
CA HIS A 58 5.89 -13.26 -8.72
C HIS A 58 6.61 -13.87 -7.51
N SER A 59 7.05 -13.03 -6.57
CA SER A 59 7.71 -13.50 -5.34
C SER A 59 6.74 -14.23 -4.40
N VAL A 60 5.49 -13.74 -4.30
CA VAL A 60 4.44 -14.41 -3.50
C VAL A 60 3.92 -15.67 -4.19
N ARG A 61 3.92 -15.69 -5.51
CA ARG A 61 3.46 -16.83 -6.34
C ARG A 61 4.48 -17.16 -7.43
N PRO A 62 5.60 -17.82 -7.10
CA PRO A 62 6.61 -18.19 -8.09
C PRO A 62 6.03 -19.05 -9.21
N GLY A 63 6.37 -18.74 -10.47
CA GLY A 63 5.88 -19.43 -11.66
C GLY A 63 4.41 -19.14 -12.05
N GLY A 64 3.72 -18.28 -11.30
CA GLY A 64 2.40 -17.79 -11.67
C GLY A 64 2.44 -16.79 -12.83
N LYS A 65 1.42 -16.80 -13.69
CA LYS A 65 1.29 -15.80 -14.75
C LYS A 65 0.80 -14.48 -14.20
N VAL A 66 1.42 -13.40 -14.63
CA VAL A 66 1.01 -12.02 -14.37
C VAL A 66 0.73 -11.33 -15.70
N PHE A 67 -0.39 -10.66 -15.79
CA PHE A 67 -0.84 -9.97 -17.00
C PHE A 67 -0.92 -8.47 -16.73
N ARG A 68 -0.70 -7.66 -17.77
CA ARG A 68 -0.92 -6.22 -17.74
C ARG A 68 -2.11 -5.90 -18.66
N VAL A 69 -3.18 -5.40 -18.09
CA VAL A 69 -4.39 -5.03 -18.81
C VAL A 69 -4.44 -3.51 -18.86
N MET A 70 -4.22 -2.97 -20.05
CA MET A 70 -4.17 -1.53 -20.28
C MET A 70 -5.58 -0.91 -20.28
N ALA A 71 -5.71 0.26 -19.66
CA ALA A 71 -6.87 1.13 -19.73
C ALA A 71 -6.40 2.60 -19.85
N PRO A 72 -7.25 3.54 -20.27
CA PRO A 72 -6.87 4.95 -20.34
C PRO A 72 -6.32 5.47 -19.01
N GLY A 73 -5.07 5.92 -19.01
CA GLY A 73 -4.37 6.47 -17.84
C GLY A 73 -3.92 5.45 -16.79
N CYS A 74 -4.28 4.18 -16.90
CA CYS A 74 -3.88 3.17 -15.92
C CYS A 74 -3.59 1.81 -16.55
N VAL A 75 -2.88 0.97 -15.79
CA VAL A 75 -2.69 -0.45 -16.09
C VAL A 75 -3.12 -1.28 -14.88
N SER A 76 -3.93 -2.30 -15.13
CA SER A 76 -4.23 -3.30 -14.10
C SER A 76 -3.21 -4.44 -14.20
N VAL A 77 -2.45 -4.66 -13.14
CA VAL A 77 -1.63 -5.86 -12.98
C VAL A 77 -2.52 -6.97 -12.44
N VAL A 78 -2.63 -8.06 -13.19
CA VAL A 78 -3.61 -9.13 -12.95
C VAL A 78 -2.92 -10.48 -12.77
N SER A 79 -3.32 -11.21 -11.74
CA SER A 79 -2.89 -12.60 -11.52
C SER A 79 -4.07 -13.48 -11.14
N ASN A 80 -4.22 -14.62 -11.84
CA ASN A 80 -5.33 -15.56 -11.67
C ASN A 80 -4.87 -16.78 -10.86
N TRP A 81 -5.44 -16.99 -9.67
CA TRP A 81 -5.10 -18.11 -8.79
C TRP A 81 -6.24 -18.42 -7.82
N GLN A 82 -6.47 -19.70 -7.53
CA GLN A 82 -7.56 -20.13 -6.62
C GLN A 82 -7.29 -19.74 -5.15
N HIS A 83 -6.04 -19.54 -4.75
CA HIS A 83 -5.64 -19.28 -3.37
C HIS A 83 -5.43 -17.79 -3.03
N TRP A 84 -5.74 -16.84 -3.93
CA TRP A 84 -5.70 -15.43 -3.58
C TRP A 84 -6.54 -15.10 -2.34
N PRO A 85 -7.75 -15.68 -2.14
CA PRO A 85 -8.53 -15.48 -0.90
C PRO A 85 -7.85 -15.98 0.37
N CYS A 86 -7.03 -17.02 0.30
CA CYS A 86 -6.29 -17.54 1.45
C CYS A 86 -5.24 -16.53 1.93
N LEU A 87 -4.54 -15.90 0.98
CA LEU A 87 -3.51 -14.89 1.29
C LEU A 87 -4.09 -13.51 1.58
N ILE A 88 -5.23 -13.19 1.02
CA ILE A 88 -5.90 -11.88 1.17
C ILE A 88 -7.35 -12.10 1.62
N PRO A 89 -7.57 -12.55 2.87
CA PRO A 89 -8.92 -12.78 3.41
C PRO A 89 -9.74 -11.49 3.53
N GLN A 90 -9.11 -10.31 3.38
CA GLN A 90 -9.77 -9.01 3.30
C GLN A 90 -10.54 -8.81 1.99
N HIS A 91 -10.55 -9.78 1.06
CA HIS A 91 -11.38 -9.72 -0.14
C HIS A 91 -12.87 -9.83 0.22
N GLY A 92 -13.73 -9.34 -0.66
CA GLY A 92 -15.18 -9.43 -0.46
C GLY A 92 -15.92 -8.53 -1.44
N PRO A 93 -17.25 -8.68 -1.53
CA PRO A 93 -18.09 -7.84 -2.37
C PRO A 93 -18.14 -6.41 -1.86
N GLY A 94 -18.44 -5.47 -2.76
CA GLY A 94 -18.57 -4.05 -2.44
C GLY A 94 -17.22 -3.34 -2.26
N ARG A 95 -17.31 -2.09 -1.83
CA ARG A 95 -16.14 -1.24 -1.64
C ARG A 95 -15.47 -1.50 -0.30
N LYS A 96 -14.15 -1.43 -0.24
CA LYS A 96 -13.38 -1.68 0.98
C LYS A 96 -13.77 -0.77 2.16
N HIS A 97 -14.15 0.48 1.91
CA HIS A 97 -14.56 1.40 2.96
C HIS A 97 -16.00 1.20 3.48
N GLU A 98 -16.76 0.28 2.89
CA GLU A 98 -18.13 -0.06 3.29
C GLU A 98 -18.19 -1.36 4.10
N ARG A 99 -17.03 -1.98 4.39
CA ARG A 99 -16.93 -3.23 5.14
C ARG A 99 -15.71 -3.23 6.05
N PRO A 100 -15.73 -4.02 7.14
CA PRO A 100 -14.57 -4.14 8.02
C PRO A 100 -13.34 -4.69 7.29
N ILE A 101 -12.17 -4.13 7.57
CA ILE A 101 -10.87 -4.58 7.08
C ILE A 101 -9.96 -4.83 8.28
N SER A 102 -9.74 -6.09 8.62
CA SER A 102 -8.83 -6.51 9.68
C SER A 102 -7.78 -7.45 9.15
N LEU A 103 -6.59 -7.43 9.73
CA LEU A 103 -5.53 -8.38 9.42
C LEU A 103 -5.66 -9.60 10.32
N GLU A 104 -5.51 -10.79 9.73
CA GLU A 104 -5.32 -12.05 10.45
C GLU A 104 -4.05 -12.00 11.31
N ARG A 105 -3.97 -12.83 12.35
CA ARG A 105 -2.82 -12.86 13.27
C ARG A 105 -1.49 -13.06 12.53
N TRP A 106 -1.44 -13.98 11.58
CA TRP A 106 -0.23 -14.25 10.80
C TRP A 106 0.16 -13.06 9.90
N GLN A 107 -0.83 -12.35 9.34
CA GLN A 107 -0.59 -11.14 8.55
C GLN A 107 0.00 -10.02 9.42
N ARG A 108 -0.52 -9.84 10.64
CA ARG A 108 0.04 -8.88 11.60
C ARG A 108 1.49 -9.18 11.91
N GLN A 109 1.84 -10.45 12.19
CA GLN A 109 3.22 -10.88 12.43
C GLN A 109 4.13 -10.57 11.24
N VAL A 110 3.65 -10.74 10.00
CA VAL A 110 4.40 -10.34 8.81
C VAL A 110 4.61 -8.83 8.78
N VAL A 111 3.58 -8.02 8.98
CA VAL A 111 3.69 -6.55 8.95
C VAL A 111 4.57 -6.03 10.08
N GLU A 112 4.48 -6.58 11.29
CA GLU A 112 5.36 -6.24 12.44
C GLU A 112 6.84 -6.36 12.10
N THR A 113 7.22 -7.36 11.30
CA THR A 113 8.61 -7.56 10.87
C THR A 113 8.94 -6.90 9.53
N ARG A 114 7.94 -6.46 8.78
CA ARG A 114 8.05 -5.93 7.41
C ARG A 114 7.18 -4.67 7.20
N ALA A 115 7.21 -3.76 8.18
CA ALA A 115 6.42 -2.52 8.12
C ALA A 115 6.80 -1.64 6.92
N ALA A 116 8.08 -1.52 6.57
CA ALA A 116 8.53 -0.71 5.45
C ALA A 116 7.98 -1.19 4.08
N PRO A 117 8.05 -2.47 3.68
CA PRO A 117 7.40 -2.95 2.48
C PRO A 117 5.87 -2.74 2.49
N PHE A 118 5.21 -2.95 3.64
CA PHE A 118 3.78 -2.72 3.76
C PHE A 118 3.41 -1.24 3.54
N LEU A 119 4.16 -0.32 4.18
CA LEU A 119 4.02 1.13 3.96
C LEU A 119 4.30 1.51 2.51
N ARG A 120 5.32 0.90 1.86
CA ARG A 120 5.59 1.13 0.45
C ARG A 120 4.35 0.83 -0.40
N GLY A 121 3.73 -0.34 -0.22
CA GLY A 121 2.50 -0.68 -0.93
C GLY A 121 1.36 0.30 -0.69
N LEU A 122 1.13 0.71 0.55
CA LEU A 122 0.08 1.68 0.91
C LEU A 122 0.34 3.06 0.29
N PHE A 123 1.55 3.61 0.47
CA PHE A 123 1.87 4.95 -0.01
C PHE A 123 2.06 5.03 -1.53
N HIS A 124 2.50 3.96 -2.17
CA HIS A 124 2.58 3.92 -3.63
C HIS A 124 1.20 3.77 -4.29
N SER A 125 0.19 3.24 -3.60
CA SER A 125 -1.21 3.30 -4.03
C SER A 125 -1.84 4.65 -3.67
N ASP A 126 -2.31 4.80 -2.45
CA ASP A 126 -3.15 5.91 -1.96
C ASP A 126 -2.36 7.09 -1.40
N GLY A 127 -1.01 7.04 -1.44
CA GLY A 127 -0.16 8.12 -0.95
C GLY A 127 0.27 9.10 -2.03
N CYS A 128 0.64 10.30 -1.61
CA CYS A 128 1.32 11.26 -2.45
C CYS A 128 2.38 12.04 -1.67
N ARG A 129 3.50 12.35 -2.33
CA ARG A 129 4.54 13.25 -1.82
C ARG A 129 4.37 14.62 -2.45
N VAL A 130 4.09 15.62 -1.63
CA VAL A 130 3.80 16.97 -2.11
C VAL A 130 4.70 18.02 -1.43
N MET A 131 4.96 19.10 -2.14
CA MET A 131 5.52 20.31 -1.54
C MET A 131 4.37 21.12 -0.93
N ASN A 132 4.41 21.32 0.37
CA ASN A 132 3.48 22.16 1.09
C ASN A 132 4.17 23.47 1.51
N TRP A 133 3.40 24.45 1.92
CA TRP A 133 3.96 25.71 2.40
C TRP A 133 3.19 26.23 3.61
N THR A 134 3.85 27.05 4.37
CA THR A 134 3.26 27.84 5.47
C THR A 134 3.85 29.23 5.50
N GLN A 135 3.13 30.18 6.07
CA GLN A 135 3.64 31.52 6.35
C GLN A 135 3.73 31.71 7.85
N ARG A 136 4.79 32.38 8.29
CA ARG A 136 4.97 32.77 9.68
C ARG A 136 5.43 34.23 9.71
N SER A 137 4.92 35.00 10.66
CA SER A 137 5.45 36.32 10.96
C SER A 137 6.76 36.18 11.76
N VAL A 138 7.83 36.73 11.23
CA VAL A 138 9.16 36.77 11.86
C VAL A 138 9.62 38.22 11.88
N ALA A 139 9.75 38.79 13.05
CA ALA A 139 10.11 40.21 13.26
C ALA A 139 9.17 41.19 12.51
N GLY A 140 7.87 40.88 12.44
CA GLY A 140 6.87 41.73 11.78
C GLY A 140 6.70 41.46 10.26
N GLU A 141 7.57 40.68 9.66
CA GLU A 141 7.50 40.30 8.23
C GLU A 141 6.93 38.90 8.04
N TRP A 142 6.06 38.71 7.03
CA TRP A 142 5.53 37.40 6.64
C TRP A 142 6.55 36.67 5.78
N LYS A 143 7.08 35.54 6.30
CA LYS A 143 8.00 34.64 5.56
C LYS A 143 7.31 33.37 5.18
N ARG A 144 7.45 32.96 3.91
CA ARG A 144 6.98 31.69 3.40
C ARG A 144 8.05 30.61 3.62
N TYR A 145 7.59 29.44 4.06
CA TYR A 145 8.40 28.24 4.25
C TYR A 145 7.78 27.11 3.47
N ASP A 146 8.48 26.61 2.45
CA ASP A 146 8.11 25.45 1.68
C ASP A 146 8.76 24.21 2.30
N TYR A 147 7.99 23.11 2.40
CA TYR A 147 8.46 21.86 2.97
C TYR A 147 7.77 20.65 2.34
N PRO A 148 8.50 19.52 2.11
CA PRO A 148 7.90 18.30 1.63
C PRO A 148 7.05 17.66 2.73
N ARG A 149 6.01 16.95 2.31
CA ARG A 149 5.26 16.05 3.17
C ARG A 149 4.69 14.88 2.39
N TRP A 150 4.47 13.77 3.07
CA TRP A 150 3.66 12.68 2.59
C TRP A 150 2.22 12.81 3.10
N GLN A 151 1.29 12.43 2.26
CA GLN A 151 -0.12 12.29 2.59
C GLN A 151 -0.57 10.90 2.16
N PHE A 152 -1.33 10.24 3.02
CA PHE A 152 -2.03 8.99 2.72
C PHE A 152 -3.53 9.26 2.89
N THR A 153 -4.32 9.10 1.83
CA THR A 153 -5.74 9.41 1.85
C THR A 153 -6.54 8.17 1.50
N ASN A 154 -7.36 7.69 2.44
CA ASN A 154 -8.22 6.54 2.23
C ASN A 154 -9.56 6.74 2.95
N ARG A 155 -10.66 6.29 2.34
CA ARG A 155 -12.00 6.40 2.93
C ARG A 155 -12.25 5.38 4.03
N SER A 156 -11.60 4.20 4.00
CA SER A 156 -11.69 3.18 5.04
C SER A 156 -10.98 3.66 6.31
N VAL A 157 -11.70 3.64 7.44
CA VAL A 157 -11.12 3.91 8.76
C VAL A 157 -10.07 2.86 9.09
N ASP A 158 -10.41 1.59 8.90
CA ASP A 158 -9.54 0.46 9.23
C ASP A 158 -8.21 0.51 8.46
N ILE A 159 -8.25 0.84 7.15
CA ILE A 159 -7.01 0.95 6.34
C ILE A 159 -6.15 2.12 6.82
N ARG A 160 -6.75 3.24 7.24
CA ARG A 160 -5.99 4.35 7.84
C ARG A 160 -5.37 3.96 9.18
N GLU A 161 -6.10 3.23 10.02
CA GLU A 161 -5.57 2.72 11.29
C GLU A 161 -4.41 1.74 11.08
N LEU A 162 -4.51 0.85 10.08
CA LEU A 162 -3.40 -0.02 9.68
C LEU A 162 -2.19 0.77 9.16
N CYS A 163 -2.42 1.85 8.43
CA CYS A 163 -1.35 2.77 8.00
C CYS A 163 -0.67 3.44 9.20
N CYS A 164 -1.45 3.98 10.15
CA CYS A 164 -0.94 4.60 11.37
C CYS A 164 -0.12 3.61 12.19
N TRP A 165 -0.66 2.43 12.43
CA TRP A 165 0.05 1.37 13.14
C TRP A 165 1.38 0.97 12.47
N ALA A 166 1.40 0.86 11.15
CA ALA A 166 2.64 0.56 10.43
C ALA A 166 3.64 1.71 10.46
N LEU A 167 3.18 2.98 10.48
CA LEU A 167 4.04 4.15 10.69
C LEU A 167 4.65 4.16 12.10
N ASP A 168 3.87 3.78 13.13
CA ASP A 168 4.37 3.63 14.50
C ASP A 168 5.43 2.52 14.60
N LEU A 169 5.22 1.36 13.97
CA LEU A 169 6.20 0.28 13.90
C LEU A 169 7.53 0.70 13.22
N ALA A 170 7.45 1.65 12.30
CA ALA A 170 8.61 2.16 11.56
C ALA A 170 9.26 3.41 12.18
N ASP A 171 8.80 3.84 13.36
CA ASP A 171 9.23 5.08 14.04
C ASP A 171 9.08 6.33 13.14
N VAL A 172 8.00 6.40 12.38
CA VAL A 172 7.69 7.54 11.51
C VAL A 172 6.59 8.39 12.15
N PRO A 173 6.87 9.61 12.63
CA PRO A 173 5.87 10.46 13.25
C PRO A 173 4.83 10.92 12.23
N TRP A 174 3.58 10.74 12.56
CA TRP A 174 2.43 11.08 11.73
C TRP A 174 1.39 11.90 12.49
N ARG A 175 0.43 12.46 11.76
CA ARG A 175 -0.77 13.09 12.31
C ARG A 175 -1.94 12.90 11.37
N GLN A 176 -3.13 12.86 11.91
CA GLN A 176 -4.35 12.96 11.12
C GLN A 176 -4.58 14.43 10.72
N SER A 177 -4.59 14.73 9.42
CA SER A 177 -4.80 16.08 8.89
C SER A 177 -6.26 16.41 8.70
N ASN A 178 -7.08 15.43 8.36
CA ASN A 178 -8.53 15.49 8.29
C ASN A 178 -9.12 14.07 8.45
N HIS A 179 -10.45 13.93 8.35
CA HIS A 179 -11.13 12.67 8.57
C HIS A 179 -10.73 11.51 7.62
N GLN A 180 -10.02 11.78 6.53
CA GLN A 180 -9.60 10.77 5.55
C GLN A 180 -8.08 10.76 5.29
N THR A 181 -7.32 11.74 5.81
CA THR A 181 -5.92 11.93 5.43
C THR A 181 -4.99 11.86 6.64
N ILE A 182 -4.02 10.96 6.56
CA ILE A 182 -2.84 10.86 7.43
C ILE A 182 -1.69 11.60 6.77
N SER A 183 -0.93 12.39 7.54
CA SER A 183 0.22 13.15 7.05
C SER A 183 1.48 12.88 7.84
N VAL A 184 2.59 12.71 7.13
CA VAL A 184 3.96 12.77 7.65
C VAL A 184 4.55 14.09 7.18
N SER A 185 4.78 15.03 8.11
CA SER A 185 5.14 16.42 7.77
C SER A 185 6.33 16.98 8.57
N THR A 186 6.85 16.25 9.54
CA THR A 186 8.12 16.59 10.17
C THR A 186 9.26 16.26 9.23
N ARG A 187 10.32 17.09 9.22
CA ARG A 187 11.48 16.87 8.34
C ARG A 187 12.09 15.47 8.53
N ALA A 188 12.29 15.07 9.78
CA ALA A 188 12.84 13.74 10.10
C ALA A 188 11.91 12.62 9.64
N GLY A 189 10.59 12.74 9.88
CA GLY A 189 9.62 11.72 9.44
C GLY A 189 9.54 11.58 7.92
N VAL A 190 9.61 12.71 7.17
CA VAL A 190 9.61 12.65 5.70
C VAL A 190 10.86 11.97 5.18
N VAL A 191 12.05 12.34 5.71
CA VAL A 191 13.31 11.71 5.32
C VAL A 191 13.26 10.20 5.65
N ARG A 192 12.82 9.85 6.84
CA ARG A 192 12.68 8.45 7.25
C ARG A 192 11.75 7.66 6.33
N LEU A 193 10.60 8.24 6.00
CA LEU A 193 9.64 7.57 5.11
C LEU A 193 10.18 7.48 3.67
N ASP A 194 10.84 8.52 3.15
CA ASP A 194 11.51 8.49 1.85
C ASP A 194 12.54 7.34 1.75
N GLU A 195 13.32 7.10 2.82
CA GLU A 195 14.29 6.00 2.91
C GLU A 195 13.62 4.62 2.91
N LEU A 196 12.48 4.49 3.61
CA LEU A 196 11.79 3.21 3.81
C LEU A 196 11.02 2.75 2.58
N ILE A 197 10.36 3.67 1.87
CA ILE A 197 9.45 3.32 0.78
C ILE A 197 9.99 3.66 -0.61
N GLY A 198 11.03 4.51 -0.69
CA GLY A 198 11.57 5.01 -1.95
C GLY A 198 10.66 6.02 -2.66
N PRO A 199 11.11 6.55 -3.80
CA PRO A 199 10.33 7.51 -4.58
C PRO A 199 9.10 6.86 -5.20
N LYS A 200 8.03 7.63 -5.35
CA LYS A 200 6.88 7.26 -6.19
C LYS A 200 7.24 7.62 -7.64
N ALA A 201 7.77 6.64 -8.39
CA ALA A 201 8.34 6.82 -9.74
C ALA A 201 7.80 5.79 -10.75
#